data_bcba7784bd9d800e2e66844779ef5fca
#
_entry.id   bcba7784bd9d800e2e66844779ef5fca
#
_cell.length_a   1.000
_cell.length_b   1.000
_cell.length_c   1.000
_cell.angle_alpha   90.00
_cell.angle_beta   90.00
_cell.angle_gamma   90.00
#
_symmetry.space_group_name_H-M   'P 1'
#
loop_
_entity.id
_entity.type
_entity.pdbx_description
1 polymer ?
#
loop_
_entity_poly.entity_id
_entity_poly.type
_entity_poly.pdbx_seq_one_letter_code
_entity_poly.pdbx_strand_id
1 'polypeptide(L)'
;MGEYKYTNKEERPVPKYKNGDIAWYIDGWLERPQRCVIKGCCNVSWFEGNEFNPSGWWIDYKYKPDYCERTKQHTIREEKLFDTEEEALIALFEQFKDKVKNKIDFFSKEAKRLGIKQQLELNKK
;
A
#
# COMPACT_ATOMS: atom_id res chain seq x y z
N MET A 1 2.88 -1.32 -8.52
CA MET A 1 4.06 -0.79 -7.86
C MET A 1 3.89 0.69 -7.57
N GLY A 2 4.16 1.11 -6.35
CA GLY A 2 4.00 2.51 -5.97
C GLY A 2 5.12 3.39 -6.51
N GLU A 3 4.78 4.63 -6.79
CA GLU A 3 5.76 5.63 -7.14
C GLU A 3 6.27 6.31 -5.87
N TYR A 4 7.54 6.67 -5.86
CA TYR A 4 8.10 7.43 -4.75
C TYR A 4 7.67 8.89 -4.88
N LYS A 5 7.30 9.50 -3.76
CA LYS A 5 6.89 10.90 -3.72
C LYS A 5 8.04 11.85 -4.01
N TYR A 6 9.24 11.48 -3.61
CA TYR A 6 10.40 12.35 -3.65
C TYR A 6 11.45 11.71 -4.54
N THR A 7 11.65 12.28 -5.72
CA THR A 7 12.52 11.71 -6.75
C THR A 7 13.74 12.55 -7.06
N ASN A 8 13.88 13.72 -6.43
CA ASN A 8 15.02 14.59 -6.65
C ASN A 8 16.09 14.28 -5.59
N LYS A 9 17.22 13.71 -6.02
CA LYS A 9 18.31 13.32 -5.13
C LYS A 9 18.88 14.52 -4.35
N GLU A 10 18.88 15.69 -4.97
CA GLU A 10 19.47 16.89 -4.35
C GLU A 10 18.57 17.51 -3.30
N GLU A 11 17.31 17.14 -3.25
CA GLU A 11 16.34 17.68 -2.31
C GLU A 11 15.93 16.62 -1.30
N ARG A 12 16.65 16.58 -0.18
CA ARG A 12 16.31 15.66 0.89
C ARG A 12 14.95 16.06 1.46
N PRO A 13 13.95 15.15 1.43
CA PRO A 13 12.62 15.50 1.92
C PRO A 13 12.55 15.57 3.43
N VAL A 14 11.57 16.34 3.91
CA VAL A 14 11.25 16.42 5.32
C VAL A 14 10.13 15.40 5.59
N PRO A 15 10.26 14.56 6.63
CA PRO A 15 9.19 13.62 6.97
C PRO A 15 7.87 14.33 7.21
N LYS A 16 6.81 13.79 6.64
CA LYS A 16 5.46 14.38 6.72
C LYS A 16 4.85 14.23 8.11
N TYR A 17 5.12 13.11 8.77
CA TYR A 17 4.50 12.78 10.05
C TYR A 17 5.46 12.94 11.20
N LYS A 18 4.93 13.31 12.35
CA LYS A 18 5.67 13.49 13.59
C LYS A 18 5.22 12.45 14.63
N ASN A 19 6.05 12.27 15.65
CA ASN A 19 5.68 11.40 16.78
C ASN A 19 4.35 11.89 17.37
N GLY A 20 3.40 10.98 17.48
CA GLY A 20 2.07 11.26 18.00
C GLY A 20 1.02 11.53 16.93
N ASP A 21 1.42 11.73 15.68
CA ASP A 21 0.45 11.92 14.60
C ASP A 21 -0.36 10.65 14.36
N ILE A 22 -1.60 10.86 13.95
CA ILE A 22 -2.48 9.76 13.58
C ILE A 22 -2.42 9.59 12.06
N ALA A 23 -2.29 8.36 11.63
CA ALA A 23 -2.31 8.02 10.22
C ALA A 23 -3.07 6.71 10.01
N TRP A 24 -3.27 6.35 8.75
CA TRP A 24 -3.99 5.15 8.37
C TRP A 24 -3.15 4.36 7.39
N TYR A 25 -3.24 3.03 7.46
CA TYR A 25 -2.57 2.16 6.51
C TYR A 25 -3.51 1.02 6.15
N ILE A 26 -3.19 0.30 5.06
CA ILE A 26 -3.98 -0.85 4.66
C ILE A 26 -3.35 -2.08 5.30
N ASP A 27 -4.11 -2.72 6.19
CA ASP A 27 -3.69 -3.97 6.81
C ASP A 27 -3.92 -5.10 5.83
N GLY A 28 -2.85 -5.72 5.37
CA GLY A 28 -2.93 -6.78 4.37
C GLY A 28 -3.60 -8.05 4.88
N TRP A 29 -3.55 -8.27 6.17
CA TRP A 29 -4.18 -9.45 6.77
C TRP A 29 -5.68 -9.25 6.95
N LEU A 30 -6.08 -8.08 7.47
CA LEU A 30 -7.49 -7.76 7.71
C LEU A 30 -8.17 -7.22 6.45
N GLU A 31 -7.41 -6.85 5.46
CA GLU A 31 -7.88 -6.26 4.19
C GLU A 31 -8.81 -5.07 4.41
N ARG A 32 -8.37 -4.16 5.27
CA ARG A 32 -9.12 -2.93 5.55
C ARG A 32 -8.18 -1.84 6.05
N PRO A 33 -8.63 -0.56 6.00
CA PRO A 33 -7.86 0.52 6.60
C PRO A 33 -7.72 0.32 8.09
N GLN A 34 -6.54 0.62 8.61
CA GLN A 34 -6.25 0.49 10.03
C GLN A 34 -5.62 1.78 10.53
N ARG A 35 -6.15 2.30 11.64
CA ARG A 35 -5.62 3.49 12.28
C ARG A 35 -4.37 3.14 13.07
N CYS A 36 -3.41 4.07 13.06
CA CYS A 36 -2.19 3.89 13.83
C CYS A 36 -1.67 5.23 14.35
N VAL A 37 -0.79 5.13 15.34
CA VAL A 37 -0.08 6.29 15.89
C VAL A 37 1.36 6.23 15.40
N ILE A 38 1.83 7.33 14.83
CA ILE A 38 3.21 7.44 14.37
C ILE A 38 4.12 7.66 15.58
N LYS A 39 5.20 6.89 15.65
CA LYS A 39 6.17 6.98 16.76
C LYS A 39 7.46 7.68 16.34
N GLY A 40 7.47 8.28 15.18
CA GLY A 40 8.60 9.04 14.68
C GLY A 40 9.19 8.46 13.41
N CYS A 41 9.95 9.28 12.71
CA CYS A 41 10.68 8.87 11.52
C CYS A 41 11.97 8.17 11.95
N CYS A 42 12.22 6.99 11.41
CA CYS A 42 13.42 6.23 11.73
C CYS A 42 14.44 6.17 10.61
N ASN A 43 14.07 6.58 9.40
CA ASN A 43 14.98 6.55 8.27
C ASN A 43 14.57 7.53 7.18
N VAL A 44 15.53 8.28 6.66
CA VAL A 44 15.38 9.07 5.43
C VAL A 44 16.64 8.79 4.63
N SER A 45 16.51 8.05 3.52
CA SER A 45 17.67 7.65 2.72
C SER A 45 17.35 7.66 1.24
N TRP A 46 18.37 7.88 0.43
CA TRP A 46 18.28 7.81 -1.02
C TRP A 46 18.51 6.39 -1.51
N PHE A 47 17.63 5.92 -2.38
CA PHE A 47 17.76 4.65 -3.07
C PHE A 47 18.14 4.91 -4.52
N GLU A 48 19.26 4.36 -4.98
CA GLU A 48 19.76 4.61 -6.34
C GLU A 48 18.93 3.97 -7.43
N GLY A 49 18.04 3.08 -7.07
CA GLY A 49 17.26 2.37 -8.06
C GLY A 49 17.99 1.17 -8.64
N ASN A 50 17.25 0.33 -9.31
CA ASN A 50 17.76 -0.83 -10.01
C ASN A 50 16.81 -1.16 -11.16
N GLU A 51 17.00 -2.32 -11.81
CA GLU A 51 16.16 -2.71 -12.93
C GLU A 51 14.70 -2.98 -12.55
N PHE A 52 14.42 -3.16 -11.26
CA PHE A 52 13.08 -3.47 -10.76
C PHE A 52 12.38 -2.29 -10.11
N ASN A 53 13.14 -1.34 -9.56
CA ASN A 53 12.59 -0.22 -8.82
C ASN A 53 13.26 1.09 -9.21
N PRO A 54 12.49 2.19 -9.33
CA PRO A 54 13.05 3.49 -9.65
C PRO A 54 13.84 4.07 -8.49
N SER A 55 14.66 5.09 -8.78
CA SER A 55 15.38 5.84 -7.76
C SER A 55 14.42 6.75 -6.99
N GLY A 56 14.72 6.99 -5.73
CA GLY A 56 13.93 7.90 -4.92
C GLY A 56 14.34 7.89 -3.46
N TRP A 57 13.75 8.80 -2.71
CA TRP A 57 13.95 8.87 -1.28
C TRP A 57 13.02 7.91 -0.55
N TRP A 58 13.56 7.20 0.42
CA TRP A 58 12.81 6.32 1.29
C TRP A 58 12.67 6.99 2.65
N ILE A 59 11.43 7.17 3.10
CA ILE A 59 11.12 7.68 4.43
C ILE A 59 10.36 6.60 5.17
N ASP A 60 10.94 6.11 6.27
CA ASP A 60 10.34 5.06 7.07
C ASP A 60 9.97 5.60 8.44
N TYR A 61 8.82 5.16 8.92
CA TYR A 61 8.30 5.55 10.23
C TYR A 61 8.11 4.33 11.11
N LYS A 62 8.32 4.54 12.39
CA LYS A 62 7.85 3.58 13.39
C LYS A 62 6.41 3.92 13.70
N TYR A 63 5.57 2.90 13.82
CA TYR A 63 4.16 3.10 14.10
C TYR A 63 3.61 2.00 15.00
N LYS A 64 2.51 2.30 15.66
CA LYS A 64 1.80 1.37 16.52
C LYS A 64 0.35 1.32 16.06
N PRO A 65 -0.13 0.15 15.59
CA PRO A 65 -1.56 0.01 15.27
C PRO A 65 -2.42 0.11 16.51
N ASP A 66 -3.61 0.70 16.36
CA ASP A 66 -4.54 0.87 17.50
C ASP A 66 -4.96 -0.46 18.11
N TYR A 67 -5.09 -1.49 17.28
CA TYR A 67 -5.52 -2.81 17.78
C TYR A 67 -4.42 -3.56 18.51
N CYS A 68 -3.20 -3.08 18.45
CA CYS A 68 -2.05 -3.77 19.02
C CYS A 68 -1.77 -3.25 20.42
N GLU A 69 -2.02 -4.08 21.44
CA GLU A 69 -1.77 -3.72 22.82
C GLU A 69 -0.32 -3.86 23.24
N ARG A 70 0.47 -4.53 22.41
CA ARG A 70 1.88 -4.75 22.71
C ARG A 70 2.69 -3.50 22.40
N THR A 71 3.80 -3.36 23.13
CA THR A 71 4.72 -2.25 22.91
C THR A 71 5.55 -2.39 21.64
N LYS A 72 5.43 -3.51 20.96
CA LYS A 72 6.18 -3.77 19.74
C LYS A 72 5.82 -2.75 18.66
N GLN A 73 6.83 -2.08 18.14
CA GLN A 73 6.67 -1.12 17.07
C GLN A 73 6.94 -1.79 15.72
N HIS A 74 6.25 -1.31 14.71
CA HIS A 74 6.43 -1.75 13.33
C HIS A 74 6.99 -0.60 12.51
N THR A 75 7.54 -0.91 11.36
CA THR A 75 8.09 0.10 10.45
C THR A 75 7.27 0.11 9.18
N ILE A 76 7.00 1.31 8.66
CA ILE A 76 6.22 1.47 7.44
C ILE A 76 6.78 2.63 6.62
N ARG A 77 6.71 2.51 5.30
CA ARG A 77 7.15 3.55 4.38
C ARG A 77 6.07 4.62 4.23
N GLU A 78 6.49 5.87 4.01
CA GLU A 78 5.55 6.99 3.91
C GLU A 78 4.49 6.80 2.83
N GLU A 79 4.83 6.18 1.69
CA GLU A 79 3.89 5.94 0.61
C GLU A 79 2.73 5.01 0.99
N LYS A 80 2.90 4.27 2.06
CA LYS A 80 1.89 3.33 2.56
C LYS A 80 0.98 3.95 3.61
N LEU A 81 1.21 5.21 3.97
CA LEU A 81 0.43 5.92 4.98
C LEU A 81 -0.54 6.90 4.32
N PHE A 82 -1.70 7.03 4.93
CA PHE A 82 -2.76 7.93 4.47
C PHE A 82 -3.17 8.84 5.62
N ASP A 83 -3.58 10.06 5.28
CA ASP A 83 -3.99 11.03 6.28
C ASP A 83 -5.36 10.72 6.88
N THR A 84 -6.23 10.07 6.11
CA THR A 84 -7.60 9.77 6.53
C THR A 84 -7.97 8.33 6.20
N GLU A 85 -8.96 7.83 6.90
CA GLU A 85 -9.53 6.52 6.64
C GLU A 85 -10.12 6.46 5.23
N GLU A 86 -10.75 7.53 4.80
CA GLU A 86 -11.36 7.62 3.47
C GLU A 86 -10.31 7.40 2.38
N GLU A 87 -9.17 8.10 2.48
CA GLU A 87 -8.10 7.94 1.50
C GLU A 87 -7.58 6.50 1.46
N ALA A 88 -7.41 5.89 2.63
CA ALA A 88 -6.94 4.50 2.72
C ALA A 88 -7.97 3.55 2.11
N LEU A 89 -9.24 3.79 2.36
CA LEU A 89 -10.31 2.94 1.81
C LEU A 89 -10.38 3.04 0.29
N ILE A 90 -10.22 4.24 -0.26
CA ILE A 90 -10.20 4.44 -1.71
C ILE A 90 -9.02 3.68 -2.33
N ALA A 91 -7.84 3.77 -1.72
CA ALA A 91 -6.65 3.06 -2.20
C ALA A 91 -6.87 1.55 -2.17
N LEU A 92 -7.47 1.05 -1.10
CA LEU A 92 -7.77 -0.38 -0.97
C LEU A 92 -8.75 -0.83 -2.05
N PHE A 93 -9.77 -0.03 -2.32
CA PHE A 93 -10.76 -0.33 -3.35
C PHE A 93 -10.10 -0.41 -4.74
N GLU A 94 -9.19 0.50 -5.04
CA GLU A 94 -8.46 0.47 -6.31
C GLU A 94 -7.62 -0.78 -6.44
N GLN A 95 -6.94 -1.19 -5.37
CA GLN A 95 -6.17 -2.43 -5.35
C GLN A 95 -7.07 -3.65 -5.58
N PHE A 96 -8.23 -3.64 -4.95
CA PHE A 96 -9.20 -4.72 -5.09
C PHE A 96 -9.71 -4.84 -6.52
N LYS A 97 -10.02 -3.71 -7.16
CA LYS A 97 -10.48 -3.71 -8.55
C LYS A 97 -9.45 -4.35 -9.47
N ASP A 98 -8.19 -4.02 -9.29
CA ASP A 98 -7.11 -4.59 -10.10
C ASP A 98 -7.00 -6.10 -9.89
N LYS A 99 -7.09 -6.56 -8.64
CA LYS A 99 -7.03 -7.99 -8.34
C LYS A 99 -8.19 -8.76 -8.96
N VAL A 100 -9.41 -8.19 -8.89
CA VAL A 100 -10.60 -8.82 -9.46
C VAL A 100 -10.46 -8.92 -10.98
N LYS A 101 -10.02 -7.85 -11.61
CA LYS A 101 -9.79 -7.84 -13.06
C LYS A 101 -8.81 -8.93 -13.48
N ASN A 102 -7.69 -9.04 -12.77
CA ASN A 102 -6.67 -10.04 -13.07
C ASN A 102 -7.20 -11.45 -12.89
N LYS A 103 -8.02 -11.68 -11.86
CA LYS A 103 -8.62 -12.99 -11.62
C LYS A 103 -9.62 -13.37 -12.70
N ILE A 104 -10.43 -12.42 -13.14
CA ILE A 104 -11.39 -12.65 -14.22
C ILE A 104 -10.66 -13.00 -15.51
N ASP A 105 -9.59 -12.28 -15.81
CA ASP A 105 -8.76 -12.55 -16.99
C ASP A 105 -8.18 -13.96 -16.91
N PHE A 106 -7.68 -14.34 -15.74
CA PHE A 106 -7.14 -15.68 -15.53
C PHE A 106 -8.19 -16.74 -15.78
N PHE A 107 -9.37 -16.61 -15.17
CA PHE A 107 -10.44 -17.58 -15.34
C PHE A 107 -10.93 -17.66 -16.79
N SER A 108 -10.98 -16.52 -17.47
CA SER A 108 -11.38 -16.49 -18.88
C SER A 108 -10.41 -17.27 -19.76
N LYS A 109 -9.11 -17.08 -19.53
CA LYS A 109 -8.07 -17.81 -20.26
C LYS A 109 -8.12 -19.29 -19.99
N GLU A 110 -8.32 -19.69 -18.71
CA GLU A 110 -8.41 -21.10 -18.35
C GLU A 110 -9.66 -21.76 -18.91
N ALA A 111 -10.78 -21.05 -18.91
CA ALA A 111 -12.01 -21.57 -19.49
C ALA A 111 -11.83 -21.83 -20.99
N LYS A 112 -11.18 -20.91 -21.69
CA LYS A 112 -10.90 -21.07 -23.12
C LYS A 112 -9.97 -22.25 -23.38
N ARG A 113 -8.93 -22.39 -22.55
CA ARG A 113 -8.00 -23.52 -22.65
C ARG A 113 -8.70 -24.87 -22.47
N LEU A 114 -9.67 -24.93 -21.54
CA LEU A 114 -10.40 -26.15 -21.24
C LEU A 114 -11.61 -26.37 -22.14
N GLY A 115 -11.90 -25.44 -23.05
CA GLY A 115 -13.05 -25.55 -23.94
C GLY A 115 -14.38 -25.34 -23.27
N ILE A 116 -14.41 -24.64 -22.13
CA ILE A 116 -15.66 -24.33 -21.43
C ILE A 116 -16.42 -23.27 -22.23
N LYS A 117 -17.67 -23.57 -22.56
CA LYS A 117 -18.51 -22.65 -23.32
C LYS A 117 -19.23 -21.64 -22.45
N GLN A 118 -19.38 -21.95 -21.17
CA GLN A 118 -20.02 -21.05 -20.23
C GLN A 118 -19.13 -19.83 -20.01
N GLN A 119 -19.70 -18.65 -20.09
CA GLN A 119 -18.96 -17.43 -19.86
C GLN A 119 -18.81 -17.19 -18.35
N LEU A 120 -17.57 -16.94 -17.93
CA LEU A 120 -17.28 -16.65 -16.53
C LEU A 120 -17.22 -15.14 -16.34
N GLU A 121 -18.23 -14.57 -15.72
CA GLU A 121 -18.35 -13.13 -15.50
C GLU A 121 -18.65 -12.79 -14.05
N LEU A 122 -18.10 -11.66 -13.62
CA LEU A 122 -18.50 -11.05 -12.38
C LEU A 122 -19.78 -10.23 -12.64
N ASN A 123 -20.64 -10.04 -11.66
CA ASN A 123 -21.86 -9.24 -11.77
C ASN A 123 -22.85 -9.72 -12.84
N LYS A 124 -22.85 -10.97 -13.08
CA LYS A 124 -23.84 -11.55 -13.99
C LYS A 124 -25.20 -11.55 -13.32
N LYS A 125 -26.18 -11.06 -14.03
CA LYS A 125 -27.56 -11.09 -13.55
C LYS A 125 -28.29 -12.33 -14.04
#